data_c71a02bbf1f4d1e16ac2bc802899243d
#
_entry.id   c71a02bbf1f4d1e16ac2bc802899243d
#
_cell.length_a   1.000
_cell.length_b   1.000
_cell.length_c   1.000
_cell.angle_alpha   90.00
_cell.angle_beta   90.00
_cell.angle_gamma   90.00
#
_symmetry.space_group_name_H-M   'P 1'
#
loop_
_entity.id
_entity.type
_entity.pdbx_description
1 polymer ?
#
loop_
_entity_poly.entity_id
_entity_poly.type
_entity_poly.pdbx_seq_one_letter_code
_entity_poly.pdbx_strand_id
1 'polypeptide(L)'
;MTTKRKGKEKGNQTKKNKSNKTNEHKPVPRDIQLYNKTKKNVYAQNPKHSAYRSGLLVKKYKDKFTKKYGTRRQPYIGNQTKKKGLSRWFQEKWKNQRGDIGYKFKSDVYRPTIRVTSKTPTTFKELNKKQIQNARTQKRKKGRVNRFKKDGGAGGGDAAGAGGTKKRKYTKSNKKVTAIKRDGKYSFKDFPDFKPNLSPRDMFSLGSFGGTYWRPIFSSVLDKNLKNAHKKYPQKWWKNIPEENLSSTEYDITKNKYKVRVGTSLDFWESKGWINQSHPYGWVQWYCDFFMGKRSDDDERQIKRWQKLAGFKGRFMRFLVTQIIKKKSKWDDHDVSPKIRQVLQHWGYKLTEDDYKYELNRRK
;
A
#
# COMPACT_ATOMS: atom_id res chain seq x y z
N MET A 1 -68.36 -38.40 -11.51
CA MET A 1 -68.53 -38.14 -10.04
C MET A 1 -67.18 -38.33 -9.35
N THR A 2 -66.55 -37.25 -9.06
CA THR A 2 -66.08 -36.79 -7.70
C THR A 2 -65.18 -37.77 -6.99
N THR A 3 -63.99 -37.45 -6.56
CA THR A 3 -63.67 -36.44 -5.54
C THR A 3 -62.16 -36.26 -5.42
N LYS A 4 -61.77 -34.99 -5.16
CA LYS A 4 -60.45 -34.54 -4.83
C LYS A 4 -59.95 -35.09 -3.48
N ARG A 5 -58.67 -35.49 -3.37
CA ARG A 5 -57.95 -35.54 -2.10
C ARG A 5 -56.62 -34.76 -2.21
N LYS A 6 -56.52 -33.73 -1.39
CA LYS A 6 -55.34 -32.91 -1.17
C LYS A 6 -54.30 -33.69 -0.36
N GLY A 7 -53.09 -33.82 -0.86
CA GLY A 7 -51.93 -34.26 -0.11
C GLY A 7 -51.13 -33.02 0.37
N LYS A 8 -50.93 -32.88 1.69
CA LYS A 8 -50.09 -31.87 2.33
C LYS A 8 -48.62 -32.31 2.27
N GLU A 9 -47.83 -31.65 1.51
CA GLU A 9 -46.35 -31.73 1.66
C GLU A 9 -45.88 -30.83 2.78
N LYS A 10 -45.25 -31.43 3.80
CA LYS A 10 -44.50 -30.74 4.84
C LYS A 10 -43.09 -30.52 4.36
N GLY A 11 -42.79 -29.32 3.88
CA GLY A 11 -41.43 -28.88 3.61
C GLY A 11 -40.67 -28.59 4.88
N ASN A 12 -39.64 -29.35 5.12
CA ASN A 12 -38.71 -29.19 6.22
C ASN A 12 -37.66 -28.13 5.84
N GLN A 13 -37.89 -26.86 6.22
CA GLN A 13 -36.93 -25.80 6.02
C GLN A 13 -35.93 -25.76 7.18
N THR A 14 -34.76 -26.36 7.01
CA THR A 14 -33.60 -26.13 7.87
C THR A 14 -33.07 -24.72 7.61
N LYS A 15 -33.38 -23.79 8.50
CA LYS A 15 -32.81 -22.44 8.53
C LYS A 15 -31.31 -22.53 8.87
N LYS A 16 -30.45 -22.40 7.87
CA LYS A 16 -29.03 -22.08 8.09
C LYS A 16 -28.94 -20.64 8.57
N ASN A 17 -28.64 -20.46 9.84
CA ASN A 17 -28.26 -19.17 10.42
C ASN A 17 -26.96 -18.68 9.77
N LYS A 18 -27.07 -17.82 8.76
CA LYS A 18 -25.97 -16.95 8.33
C LYS A 18 -25.76 -15.91 9.42
N SER A 19 -24.64 -16.00 10.12
CA SER A 19 -24.16 -14.92 10.97
C SER A 19 -24.07 -13.64 10.16
N ASN A 20 -24.98 -12.71 10.39
CA ASN A 20 -24.93 -11.35 9.87
C ASN A 20 -23.67 -10.67 10.43
N LYS A 21 -22.59 -10.63 9.66
CA LYS A 21 -21.56 -9.59 9.84
C LYS A 21 -22.26 -8.26 9.58
N THR A 22 -22.60 -7.56 10.64
CA THR A 22 -23.09 -6.19 10.61
C THR A 22 -22.09 -5.35 9.80
N ASN A 23 -22.48 -4.92 8.60
CA ASN A 23 -21.82 -3.86 7.88
C ASN A 23 -21.89 -2.61 8.76
N GLU A 24 -20.79 -2.32 9.49
CA GLU A 24 -20.62 -1.05 10.20
C GLU A 24 -20.66 0.06 9.16
N HIS A 25 -21.82 0.67 8.93
CA HIS A 25 -21.97 1.81 8.04
C HIS A 25 -21.11 2.96 8.59
N LYS A 26 -20.15 3.41 7.79
CA LYS A 26 -19.34 4.58 8.10
C LYS A 26 -20.28 5.77 8.33
N PRO A 27 -20.01 6.60 9.36
CA PRO A 27 -20.85 7.77 9.63
C PRO A 27 -20.88 8.70 8.41
N VAL A 28 -22.09 9.03 7.94
CA VAL A 28 -22.32 9.87 6.76
C VAL A 28 -22.71 11.27 7.23
N PRO A 29 -22.16 12.35 6.64
CA PRO A 29 -22.59 13.72 6.94
C PRO A 29 -24.07 13.91 6.64
N ARG A 30 -24.84 14.46 7.59
CA ARG A 30 -26.27 14.70 7.42
C ARG A 30 -26.57 15.79 6.38
N ASP A 31 -25.74 16.84 6.31
CA ASP A 31 -25.77 17.88 5.27
C ASP A 31 -24.51 17.70 4.38
N ILE A 32 -24.68 16.98 3.27
CA ILE A 32 -23.59 16.67 2.33
C ILE A 32 -23.10 17.93 1.62
N GLN A 33 -23.98 18.87 1.30
CA GLN A 33 -23.60 20.10 0.61
C GLN A 33 -22.76 21.01 1.52
N LEU A 34 -23.15 21.19 2.76
CA LEU A 34 -22.38 21.93 3.76
C LEU A 34 -21.03 21.24 4.05
N TYR A 35 -21.02 19.90 4.11
CA TYR A 35 -19.80 19.14 4.28
C TYR A 35 -18.84 19.33 3.12
N ASN A 36 -19.31 19.22 1.87
CA ASN A 36 -18.48 19.37 0.68
C ASN A 36 -17.96 20.82 0.53
N LYS A 37 -18.77 21.84 0.80
CA LYS A 37 -18.34 23.25 0.84
C LYS A 37 -17.25 23.46 1.90
N THR A 38 -17.43 22.89 3.09
CA THR A 38 -16.43 22.97 4.18
C THR A 38 -15.13 22.20 3.81
N LYS A 39 -15.28 21.04 3.18
CA LYS A 39 -14.16 20.24 2.69
C LYS A 39 -13.33 20.99 1.65
N LYS A 40 -13.96 21.61 0.66
CA LYS A 40 -13.28 22.44 -0.36
C LYS A 40 -12.43 23.53 0.30
N ASN A 41 -12.98 24.27 1.24
CA ASN A 41 -12.28 25.35 1.93
C ASN A 41 -11.10 24.83 2.81
N VAL A 42 -11.33 23.78 3.58
CA VAL A 42 -10.28 23.20 4.45
C VAL A 42 -9.15 22.61 3.61
N TYR A 43 -9.45 22.00 2.47
CA TYR A 43 -8.47 21.36 1.62
C TYR A 43 -7.65 22.38 0.81
N ALA A 44 -8.22 23.49 0.41
CA ALA A 44 -7.52 24.61 -0.21
C ALA A 44 -6.47 25.20 0.75
N GLN A 45 -6.83 25.41 2.02
CA GLN A 45 -5.92 25.93 3.05
C GLN A 45 -4.89 24.90 3.56
N ASN A 46 -5.16 23.61 3.41
CA ASN A 46 -4.32 22.52 3.91
C ASN A 46 -4.18 21.44 2.85
N PRO A 47 -3.38 21.64 1.77
CA PRO A 47 -3.33 20.72 0.62
C PRO A 47 -2.77 19.35 0.97
N LYS A 48 -1.84 19.26 1.95
CA LYS A 48 -1.23 17.98 2.35
C LYS A 48 -2.20 17.13 3.17
N HIS A 49 -2.36 15.86 2.77
CA HIS A 49 -3.21 14.91 3.51
C HIS A 49 -2.60 14.59 4.88
N SER A 50 -3.38 14.78 5.95
CA SER A 50 -2.98 14.44 7.32
C SER A 50 -4.20 14.15 8.19
N ALA A 51 -3.99 13.47 9.32
CA ALA A 51 -5.03 13.28 10.34
C ALA A 51 -5.50 14.65 10.89
N TYR A 52 -4.59 15.60 11.00
CA TYR A 52 -4.90 16.98 11.39
C TYR A 52 -5.91 17.65 10.42
N ARG A 53 -5.65 17.59 9.09
CA ARG A 53 -6.58 18.12 8.08
C ARG A 53 -7.95 17.46 8.18
N SER A 54 -7.98 16.14 8.34
CA SER A 54 -9.24 15.40 8.49
C SER A 54 -9.98 15.79 9.77
N GLY A 55 -9.24 15.97 10.88
CA GLY A 55 -9.77 16.45 12.14
C GLY A 55 -10.34 17.87 12.04
N LEU A 56 -9.60 18.77 11.39
CA LEU A 56 -10.03 20.15 11.15
C LEU A 56 -11.31 20.23 10.31
N LEU A 57 -11.43 19.38 9.27
CA LEU A 57 -12.66 19.26 8.49
C LEU A 57 -13.84 18.85 9.35
N VAL A 58 -13.68 17.79 10.16
CA VAL A 58 -14.76 17.32 11.05
C VAL A 58 -15.17 18.39 12.05
N LYS A 59 -14.21 19.09 12.67
CA LYS A 59 -14.49 20.19 13.59
C LYS A 59 -15.26 21.31 12.90
N LYS A 60 -14.71 21.89 11.82
CA LYS A 60 -15.35 23.00 11.10
C LYS A 60 -16.72 22.63 10.53
N TYR A 61 -16.92 21.38 10.10
CA TYR A 61 -18.24 20.93 9.67
C TYR A 61 -19.23 20.86 10.82
N LYS A 62 -18.85 20.28 11.96
CA LYS A 62 -19.71 20.24 13.16
C LYS A 62 -20.09 21.64 13.61
N ASP A 63 -19.13 22.56 13.70
CA ASP A 63 -19.37 23.96 14.13
C ASP A 63 -20.40 24.67 13.21
N LYS A 64 -20.19 24.53 11.88
CA LYS A 64 -21.10 25.08 10.88
C LYS A 64 -22.48 24.43 10.89
N PHE A 65 -22.50 23.09 11.09
CA PHE A 65 -23.74 22.34 11.17
C PHE A 65 -24.56 22.78 12.40
N THR A 66 -23.93 22.89 13.57
CA THR A 66 -24.55 23.34 14.81
C THR A 66 -25.06 24.78 14.67
N LYS A 67 -24.29 25.67 14.03
CA LYS A 67 -24.74 27.05 13.78
C LYS A 67 -25.98 27.10 12.88
N LYS A 68 -26.09 26.17 11.90
CA LYS A 68 -27.19 26.13 10.93
C LYS A 68 -28.45 25.43 11.50
N TYR A 69 -28.30 24.36 12.26
CA TYR A 69 -29.37 23.45 12.65
C TYR A 69 -29.61 23.34 14.16
N GLY A 70 -28.82 24.07 14.97
CA GLY A 70 -28.86 23.99 16.43
C GLY A 70 -28.16 22.74 16.99
N THR A 71 -28.09 22.66 18.32
CA THR A 71 -27.39 21.60 19.06
C THR A 71 -28.16 20.29 19.13
N ARG A 72 -29.48 20.32 18.95
CA ARG A 72 -30.35 19.13 19.06
C ARG A 72 -30.14 18.12 17.91
N ARG A 73 -29.67 18.56 16.76
CA ARG A 73 -29.44 17.69 15.60
C ARG A 73 -28.00 17.19 15.52
N GLN A 74 -27.83 15.88 15.36
CA GLN A 74 -26.49 15.29 15.16
C GLN A 74 -26.00 15.55 13.74
N PRO A 75 -24.74 16.00 13.56
CA PRO A 75 -24.18 16.32 12.23
C PRO A 75 -23.89 15.11 11.34
N TYR A 76 -23.86 13.91 11.91
CA TYR A 76 -23.63 12.66 11.18
C TYR A 76 -24.72 11.63 11.44
N ILE A 77 -25.01 10.79 10.42
CA ILE A 77 -25.90 9.63 10.49
C ILE A 77 -25.03 8.38 10.61
N GLY A 78 -25.44 7.39 11.41
CA GLY A 78 -24.74 6.10 11.60
C GLY A 78 -23.87 6.06 12.85
N ASN A 79 -23.46 4.85 13.22
CA ASN A 79 -22.72 4.59 14.45
C ASN A 79 -21.27 5.06 14.35
N GLN A 80 -20.82 5.88 15.31
CA GLN A 80 -19.43 6.30 15.43
C GLN A 80 -18.66 5.29 16.27
N THR A 81 -17.64 4.64 15.66
CA THR A 81 -16.74 3.76 16.40
C THR A 81 -15.84 4.57 17.35
N LYS A 82 -16.05 4.44 18.67
CA LYS A 82 -15.37 5.27 19.69
C LYS A 82 -13.86 5.05 19.81
N LYS A 83 -13.31 3.88 19.41
CA LYS A 83 -11.90 3.51 19.63
C LYS A 83 -11.09 3.22 18.36
N LYS A 84 -11.57 3.63 17.17
CA LYS A 84 -10.89 3.41 15.88
C LYS A 84 -10.71 4.72 15.09
N GLY A 85 -9.68 4.76 14.24
CA GLY A 85 -9.46 5.85 13.27
C GLY A 85 -9.38 7.24 13.90
N LEU A 86 -10.08 8.19 13.31
CA LEU A 86 -10.06 9.60 13.72
C LEU A 86 -10.70 9.85 15.10
N SER A 87 -11.71 9.03 15.50
CA SER A 87 -12.32 9.10 16.84
C SER A 87 -11.30 8.78 17.93
N ARG A 88 -10.48 7.75 17.74
CA ARG A 88 -9.37 7.43 18.66
C ARG A 88 -8.37 8.58 18.70
N TRP A 89 -7.98 9.14 17.52
CA TRP A 89 -7.03 10.25 17.44
C TRP A 89 -7.46 11.46 18.27
N PHE A 90 -8.74 11.82 18.26
CA PHE A 90 -9.26 12.90 19.12
C PHE A 90 -9.18 12.56 20.60
N GLN A 91 -9.50 11.33 20.98
CA GLN A 91 -9.44 10.89 22.38
C GLN A 91 -8.01 10.81 22.91
N GLU A 92 -7.04 10.56 22.04
CA GLU A 92 -5.61 10.53 22.36
C GLU A 92 -5.04 11.93 22.69
N LYS A 93 -5.80 12.99 22.51
CA LYS A 93 -5.45 14.41 22.80
C LYS A 93 -4.04 14.76 22.34
N TRP A 94 -3.82 14.69 21.03
CA TRP A 94 -2.50 14.95 20.43
C TRP A 94 -2.07 16.40 20.62
N LYS A 95 -0.81 16.58 21.08
CA LYS A 95 -0.18 17.89 21.32
C LYS A 95 1.26 17.89 20.80
N ASN A 96 1.85 19.08 20.66
CA ASN A 96 3.29 19.19 20.43
C ASN A 96 4.04 19.04 21.77
N GLN A 97 5.38 19.09 21.73
CA GLN A 97 6.23 18.92 22.92
C GLN A 97 6.12 20.09 23.93
N ARG A 98 5.47 21.19 23.58
CA ARG A 98 5.17 22.31 24.47
C ARG A 98 3.78 22.22 25.09
N GLY A 99 2.98 21.28 24.66
CA GLY A 99 1.60 21.13 25.11
C GLY A 99 0.54 21.84 24.22
N ASP A 100 0.94 22.43 23.08
CA ASP A 100 0.03 23.15 22.18
C ASP A 100 -0.54 22.23 21.11
N ILE A 101 -1.65 22.66 20.50
CA ILE A 101 -2.25 22.03 19.32
C ILE A 101 -1.64 22.68 18.07
N GLY A 102 -1.01 21.86 17.19
CA GLY A 102 -0.45 22.31 15.91
C GLY A 102 1.08 22.40 15.91
N TYR A 103 1.58 22.90 14.77
CA TYR A 103 3.03 23.05 14.51
C TYR A 103 3.35 24.53 14.40
N LYS A 104 4.18 25.05 15.28
CA LYS A 104 4.74 26.42 15.22
C LYS A 104 6.09 26.42 14.50
N PHE A 105 6.89 25.38 14.70
CA PHE A 105 8.23 25.24 14.13
C PHE A 105 8.38 23.96 13.31
N LYS A 106 9.27 23.96 12.31
CA LYS A 106 9.61 22.77 11.51
C LYS A 106 10.09 21.57 12.35
N SER A 107 10.64 21.84 13.53
CA SER A 107 11.14 20.83 14.48
C SER A 107 10.05 20.30 15.42
N ASP A 108 8.83 20.81 15.38
CA ASP A 108 7.79 20.37 16.31
C ASP A 108 7.42 18.90 16.08
N VAL A 109 7.42 18.14 17.15
CA VAL A 109 6.97 16.75 17.18
C VAL A 109 5.59 16.68 17.81
N TYR A 110 4.71 15.84 17.26
CA TYR A 110 3.32 15.73 17.65
C TYR A 110 3.03 14.31 18.14
N ARG A 111 2.53 14.18 19.39
CA ARG A 111 2.29 12.87 20.01
C ARG A 111 1.00 12.88 20.83
N PRO A 112 0.40 11.69 21.04
CA PRO A 112 -0.73 11.55 21.95
C PRO A 112 -0.29 11.87 23.38
N THR A 113 -1.18 12.49 24.14
CA THR A 113 -0.99 12.72 25.58
C THR A 113 -1.62 11.63 26.43
N ILE A 114 -2.62 10.92 25.87
CA ILE A 114 -3.39 9.86 26.53
C ILE A 114 -3.28 8.58 25.71
N ARG A 115 -3.03 7.45 26.38
CA ARG A 115 -3.12 6.12 25.79
C ARG A 115 -4.56 5.62 25.84
N VAL A 116 -5.22 5.51 24.69
CA VAL A 116 -6.62 5.08 24.56
C VAL A 116 -6.74 3.58 24.28
N THR A 117 -5.79 3.02 23.51
CA THR A 117 -5.74 1.60 23.18
C THR A 117 -4.29 1.12 23.10
N SER A 118 -4.07 -0.21 23.04
CA SER A 118 -2.74 -0.78 22.76
C SER A 118 -2.13 -0.32 21.43
N LYS A 119 -2.96 0.13 20.49
CA LYS A 119 -2.55 0.69 19.20
C LYS A 119 -2.27 2.20 19.25
N THR A 120 -2.42 2.86 20.40
CA THR A 120 -2.03 4.25 20.58
C THR A 120 -0.50 4.35 20.50
N PRO A 121 0.05 5.21 19.64
CA PRO A 121 1.50 5.41 19.55
C PRO A 121 2.08 5.90 20.88
N THR A 122 3.40 5.75 21.06
CA THR A 122 4.12 6.23 22.25
C THR A 122 3.70 7.65 22.62
N THR A 123 3.26 7.85 23.84
CA THR A 123 2.82 9.17 24.36
C THR A 123 4.02 10.01 24.83
N PHE A 124 3.82 11.32 25.05
CA PHE A 124 4.89 12.15 25.62
C PHE A 124 5.31 11.71 27.02
N LYS A 125 4.40 11.16 27.82
CA LYS A 125 4.72 10.65 29.19
C LYS A 125 5.69 9.45 29.16
N GLU A 126 5.71 8.73 28.07
CA GLU A 126 6.57 7.55 27.85
C GLU A 126 7.94 7.90 27.25
N LEU A 127 8.21 9.18 27.01
CA LEU A 127 9.45 9.69 26.38
C LEU A 127 10.21 10.55 27.38
N ASN A 128 11.53 10.32 27.45
CA ASN A 128 12.42 11.21 28.19
C ASN A 128 12.84 12.45 27.34
N LYS A 129 13.41 13.47 28.02
CA LYS A 129 13.85 14.72 27.37
C LYS A 129 14.82 14.47 26.19
N LYS A 130 15.77 13.55 26.34
CA LYS A 130 16.76 13.19 25.29
C LYS A 130 16.09 12.59 24.05
N GLN A 131 15.08 11.73 24.23
CA GLN A 131 14.32 11.13 23.13
C GLN A 131 13.49 12.18 22.40
N ILE A 132 12.86 13.11 23.10
CA ILE A 132 12.11 14.22 22.50
C ILE A 132 13.06 15.14 21.72
N GLN A 133 14.20 15.47 22.25
CA GLN A 133 15.19 16.30 21.57
C GLN A 133 15.77 15.63 20.31
N ASN A 134 16.07 14.34 20.37
CA ASN A 134 16.50 13.56 19.21
C ASN A 134 15.40 13.52 18.13
N ALA A 135 14.14 13.36 18.52
CA ALA A 135 13.01 13.39 17.59
C ALA A 135 12.88 14.77 16.93
N ARG A 136 13.04 15.88 17.66
CA ARG A 136 13.04 17.24 17.11
C ARG A 136 14.18 17.47 16.11
N THR A 137 15.37 16.99 16.43
CA THR A 137 16.52 17.05 15.53
C THR A 137 16.30 16.25 14.25
N GLN A 138 15.76 15.03 14.35
CA GLN A 138 15.37 14.22 13.19
C GLN A 138 14.30 14.94 12.36
N LYS A 139 13.28 15.50 13.01
CA LYS A 139 12.20 16.23 12.35
C LYS A 139 12.72 17.43 11.57
N ARG A 140 13.65 18.22 12.17
CA ARG A 140 14.28 19.37 11.52
C ARG A 140 15.12 18.96 10.31
N LYS A 141 15.92 17.88 10.43
CA LYS A 141 16.84 17.41 9.37
C LYS A 141 16.13 16.65 8.25
N LYS A 142 15.11 15.84 8.58
CA LYS A 142 14.47 14.87 7.65
C LYS A 142 12.98 15.11 7.42
N GLY A 143 12.41 16.19 7.98
CA GLY A 143 10.97 16.47 7.87
C GLY A 143 10.06 15.50 8.63
N ARG A 144 10.58 14.38 9.12
CA ARG A 144 9.85 13.33 9.86
C ARG A 144 10.69 12.68 10.93
N VAL A 145 10.04 12.02 11.88
CA VAL A 145 10.67 11.21 12.93
C VAL A 145 10.45 9.73 12.62
N ASN A 146 11.52 8.95 12.50
CA ASN A 146 11.44 7.53 12.19
C ASN A 146 11.13 6.69 13.44
N ARG A 147 11.71 7.02 14.58
CA ARG A 147 11.49 6.37 15.88
C ARG A 147 11.60 7.37 17.02
N PHE A 148 10.74 7.23 18.03
CA PHE A 148 10.78 8.01 19.26
C PHE A 148 11.56 7.33 20.38
N LYS A 149 11.53 5.99 20.48
CA LYS A 149 12.35 5.20 21.41
C LYS A 149 13.43 4.43 20.68
N LYS A 150 14.64 4.39 21.26
CA LYS A 150 15.70 3.46 20.90
C LYS A 150 15.73 2.44 22.04
N ASP A 151 15.46 1.17 21.70
CA ASP A 151 15.66 -0.04 22.49
C ASP A 151 14.74 -0.36 23.68
N GLY A 152 14.26 -1.62 23.67
CA GLY A 152 13.83 -2.42 24.79
C GLY A 152 12.54 -2.00 25.49
N GLY A 153 11.40 -2.33 24.92
CA GLY A 153 10.16 -2.21 25.63
C GLY A 153 8.98 -2.42 24.67
N ALA A 154 8.24 -3.48 24.89
CA ALA A 154 6.98 -3.74 24.22
C ALA A 154 6.06 -2.52 24.39
N GLY A 155 5.75 -1.84 23.31
CA GLY A 155 4.90 -0.64 23.35
C GLY A 155 4.51 -0.20 21.97
N GLY A 156 3.34 -0.62 21.56
CA GLY A 156 2.38 -0.03 20.67
C GLY A 156 2.88 0.49 19.32
N GLY A 157 2.63 -0.31 18.31
CA GLY A 157 2.83 -0.14 16.93
C GLY A 157 2.55 1.21 16.33
N ASP A 158 3.51 1.70 15.58
CA ASP A 158 3.22 2.36 14.33
C ASP A 158 2.78 1.25 13.37
N ALA A 159 1.51 1.29 13.00
CA ALA A 159 0.88 0.28 12.18
C ALA A 159 1.50 0.22 10.78
N ALA A 160 2.46 -0.63 10.63
CA ALA A 160 2.76 -1.41 9.44
C ALA A 160 3.62 -2.58 9.92
N GLY A 161 3.03 -3.77 9.99
CA GLY A 161 3.57 -4.98 10.54
C GLY A 161 5.06 -5.19 10.31
N ALA A 162 5.80 -5.27 11.38
CA ALA A 162 7.11 -5.87 11.41
C ALA A 162 7.10 -6.91 12.53
N GLY A 163 6.80 -8.16 12.14
CA GLY A 163 7.18 -9.31 12.91
C GLY A 163 8.68 -9.25 13.15
N GLY A 164 9.06 -9.31 14.44
CA GLY A 164 10.46 -9.31 14.83
C GLY A 164 11.15 -10.56 14.31
N THR A 165 11.93 -10.39 13.23
CA THR A 165 13.00 -11.31 12.88
C THR A 165 14.31 -10.61 13.22
N LYS A 166 15.20 -11.35 13.93
CA LYS A 166 16.57 -10.95 14.24
C LYS A 166 17.18 -10.27 13.02
N LYS A 167 17.64 -8.99 13.16
CA LYS A 167 18.43 -8.31 12.13
C LYS A 167 19.63 -9.17 11.80
N ARG A 168 19.61 -9.86 10.65
CA ARG A 168 20.84 -10.34 10.03
C ARG A 168 21.65 -9.08 9.69
N LYS A 169 22.81 -8.90 10.33
CA LYS A 169 23.84 -7.99 9.85
C LYS A 169 24.27 -8.49 8.47
N TYR A 170 23.82 -7.78 7.43
CA TYR A 170 24.40 -8.00 6.12
C TYR A 170 25.80 -7.43 6.12
N THR A 171 26.78 -8.30 6.36
CA THR A 171 28.13 -8.05 5.90
C THR A 171 28.08 -7.96 4.38
N LYS A 172 28.66 -6.91 3.80
CA LYS A 172 28.87 -6.81 2.36
C LYS A 172 29.67 -8.05 1.91
N SER A 173 28.97 -9.10 1.57
CA SER A 173 29.58 -10.25 0.90
C SER A 173 29.83 -9.83 -0.54
N ASN A 174 31.08 -9.71 -0.93
CA ASN A 174 31.52 -9.45 -2.30
C ASN A 174 31.22 -10.60 -3.27
N LYS A 175 30.52 -11.65 -2.84
CA LYS A 175 30.06 -12.74 -3.71
C LYS A 175 28.80 -12.30 -4.43
N LYS A 176 28.88 -12.10 -5.73
CA LYS A 176 27.73 -11.89 -6.62
C LYS A 176 26.73 -13.03 -6.43
N VAL A 177 25.62 -12.78 -5.73
CA VAL A 177 24.50 -13.71 -5.63
C VAL A 177 23.66 -13.57 -6.89
N THR A 178 23.88 -14.43 -7.86
CA THR A 178 23.14 -14.42 -9.13
C THR A 178 21.79 -15.12 -8.98
N ALA A 179 20.79 -14.64 -9.72
CA ALA A 179 19.51 -15.31 -9.86
C ALA A 179 19.71 -16.65 -10.61
N ILE A 180 19.17 -17.72 -10.05
CA ILE A 180 19.16 -19.05 -10.69
C ILE A 180 17.73 -19.32 -11.15
N LYS A 181 17.54 -19.67 -12.42
CA LYS A 181 16.25 -20.07 -12.95
C LYS A 181 16.07 -21.58 -12.80
N ARG A 182 15.03 -22.01 -12.07
CA ARG A 182 14.63 -23.42 -11.92
C ARG A 182 13.11 -23.50 -12.03
N ASP A 183 12.60 -24.49 -12.74
CA ASP A 183 11.16 -24.72 -12.92
C ASP A 183 10.40 -23.42 -13.29
N GLY A 184 10.95 -22.67 -14.24
CA GLY A 184 10.36 -21.42 -14.72
C GLY A 184 10.42 -20.24 -13.74
N LYS A 185 10.91 -20.40 -12.50
CA LYS A 185 10.99 -19.36 -11.46
C LYS A 185 12.45 -19.01 -11.18
N TYR A 186 12.69 -17.74 -10.85
CA TYR A 186 13.99 -17.29 -10.36
C TYR A 186 14.08 -17.50 -8.86
N SER A 187 15.21 -18.00 -8.38
CA SER A 187 15.52 -18.16 -6.95
C SER A 187 16.83 -17.45 -6.60
N PHE A 188 16.93 -17.04 -5.34
CA PHE A 188 18.10 -16.34 -4.81
C PHE A 188 18.51 -17.05 -3.52
N LYS A 189 19.78 -17.41 -3.40
CA LYS A 189 20.28 -18.22 -2.28
C LYS A 189 20.00 -17.59 -0.91
N ASP A 190 20.09 -16.28 -0.83
CA ASP A 190 19.87 -15.48 0.39
C ASP A 190 18.41 -15.15 0.66
N PHE A 191 17.51 -15.31 -0.34
CA PHE A 191 16.07 -15.08 -0.24
C PHE A 191 15.29 -16.19 -0.97
N PRO A 192 15.29 -17.43 -0.46
CA PRO A 192 14.72 -18.59 -1.15
C PRO A 192 13.19 -18.49 -1.37
N ASP A 193 12.49 -17.68 -0.58
CA ASP A 193 11.06 -17.45 -0.70
C ASP A 193 10.69 -16.38 -1.73
N PHE A 194 11.67 -15.68 -2.30
CA PHE A 194 11.46 -14.72 -3.36
C PHE A 194 11.60 -15.40 -4.71
N LYS A 195 10.49 -15.75 -5.34
CA LYS A 195 10.43 -16.59 -6.55
C LYS A 195 9.66 -15.89 -7.68
N PRO A 196 10.14 -14.75 -8.21
CA PRO A 196 9.57 -14.16 -9.42
C PRO A 196 9.81 -15.09 -10.61
N ASN A 197 8.97 -15.02 -11.64
CA ASN A 197 9.13 -15.83 -12.85
C ASN A 197 9.36 -15.00 -14.13
N LEU A 198 9.42 -13.70 -14.01
CA LEU A 198 9.84 -12.78 -15.06
C LEU A 198 11.09 -12.02 -14.61
N SER A 199 12.16 -12.08 -15.42
CA SER A 199 13.33 -11.22 -15.22
C SER A 199 13.00 -9.75 -15.55
N PRO A 200 13.86 -8.78 -15.16
CA PRO A 200 13.70 -7.40 -15.64
C PRO A 200 13.60 -7.30 -17.16
N ARG A 201 14.42 -8.06 -17.91
CA ARG A 201 14.34 -8.13 -19.37
C ARG A 201 12.95 -8.59 -19.82
N ASP A 202 12.45 -9.71 -19.27
CA ASP A 202 11.16 -10.30 -19.66
C ASP A 202 10.02 -9.31 -19.44
N MET A 203 10.04 -8.57 -18.33
CA MET A 203 9.03 -7.57 -18.03
C MET A 203 8.93 -6.48 -19.11
N PHE A 204 10.07 -5.97 -19.57
CA PHE A 204 10.09 -4.91 -20.59
C PHE A 204 9.90 -5.46 -21.99
N SER A 205 10.45 -6.62 -22.33
CA SER A 205 10.25 -7.27 -23.63
C SER A 205 8.78 -7.62 -23.89
N LEU A 206 8.05 -7.99 -22.85
CA LEU A 206 6.61 -8.29 -22.94
C LEU A 206 5.75 -7.04 -23.04
N GLY A 207 6.29 -5.86 -22.74
CA GLY A 207 5.56 -4.59 -22.72
C GLY A 207 4.99 -4.24 -21.34
N SER A 208 5.54 -3.17 -20.76
CA SER A 208 5.21 -2.72 -19.39
C SER A 208 5.23 -1.21 -19.27
N PHE A 209 4.44 -0.70 -18.31
CA PHE A 209 4.42 0.71 -17.89
C PHE A 209 4.11 1.70 -19.02
N GLY A 210 3.48 1.24 -20.10
CA GLY A 210 3.19 2.08 -21.28
C GLY A 210 4.44 2.71 -21.89
N GLY A 211 5.61 2.06 -21.74
CA GLY A 211 6.89 2.56 -22.24
C GLY A 211 7.56 3.63 -21.36
N THR A 212 7.00 4.03 -20.23
CA THR A 212 7.43 5.25 -19.51
C THR A 212 8.25 4.99 -18.25
N TYR A 213 8.64 3.77 -17.95
CA TYR A 213 9.26 3.48 -16.64
C TYR A 213 10.56 4.26 -16.41
N TRP A 214 11.46 4.28 -17.38
CA TRP A 214 12.78 4.91 -17.27
C TRP A 214 12.84 6.34 -17.84
N ARG A 215 11.68 6.98 -18.04
CA ARG A 215 11.59 8.36 -18.51
C ARG A 215 12.41 9.30 -17.62
N PRO A 216 12.79 10.46 -18.12
CA PRO A 216 13.32 11.53 -17.28
C PRO A 216 12.32 11.88 -16.17
N ILE A 217 12.79 12.00 -14.93
CA ILE A 217 11.99 12.37 -13.77
C ILE A 217 12.72 13.38 -12.89
N PHE A 218 11.97 14.21 -12.20
CA PHE A 218 12.45 14.88 -11.01
C PHE A 218 12.18 13.98 -9.80
N SER A 219 13.20 13.63 -9.06
CA SER A 219 13.08 12.81 -7.84
C SER A 219 13.03 13.69 -6.60
N SER A 220 11.88 13.75 -5.94
CA SER A 220 11.71 14.52 -4.70
C SER A 220 12.47 13.92 -3.51
N VAL A 221 12.81 12.61 -3.57
CA VAL A 221 13.58 11.95 -2.51
C VAL A 221 15.08 12.22 -2.62
N LEU A 222 15.58 12.57 -3.81
CA LEU A 222 16.97 12.93 -4.08
C LEU A 222 17.16 14.42 -4.31
N ASP A 223 16.05 15.15 -4.54
CA ASP A 223 16.03 16.57 -4.92
C ASP A 223 16.86 16.86 -6.18
N LYS A 224 16.67 16.04 -7.24
CA LYS A 224 17.38 16.18 -8.52
C LYS A 224 16.67 15.56 -9.70
N ASN A 225 17.00 16.05 -10.89
CA ASN A 225 16.60 15.45 -12.16
C ASN A 225 17.41 14.19 -12.47
N LEU A 226 16.71 13.15 -12.92
CA LEU A 226 17.29 11.86 -13.30
C LEU A 226 16.88 11.54 -14.75
N LYS A 227 17.83 11.04 -15.53
CA LYS A 227 17.61 10.55 -16.89
C LYS A 227 18.49 9.35 -17.18
N ASN A 228 18.13 8.56 -18.18
CA ASN A 228 18.94 7.43 -18.68
C ASN A 228 19.27 6.36 -17.59
N ALA A 229 18.43 6.22 -16.57
CA ALA A 229 18.72 5.33 -15.44
C ALA A 229 18.79 3.85 -15.85
N HIS A 230 18.16 3.43 -16.95
CA HIS A 230 18.24 2.07 -17.49
C HIS A 230 19.64 1.75 -18.06
N LYS A 231 20.42 2.76 -18.52
CA LYS A 231 21.75 2.55 -19.13
C LYS A 231 22.80 2.00 -18.15
N LYS A 232 22.53 2.06 -16.83
CA LYS A 232 23.40 1.44 -15.81
C LYS A 232 23.30 -0.09 -15.75
N TYR A 233 22.29 -0.67 -16.41
CA TYR A 233 22.08 -2.13 -16.45
C TYR A 233 22.67 -2.74 -17.71
N PRO A 234 22.88 -4.08 -17.74
CA PRO A 234 23.50 -4.74 -18.90
C PRO A 234 22.73 -4.45 -20.18
N GLN A 235 23.42 -3.99 -21.22
CA GLN A 235 22.85 -3.67 -22.51
C GLN A 235 22.04 -4.83 -23.12
N LYS A 236 22.49 -6.07 -22.87
CA LYS A 236 21.78 -7.29 -23.30
C LYS A 236 20.35 -7.42 -22.76
N TRP A 237 20.00 -6.69 -21.68
CA TRP A 237 18.63 -6.70 -21.16
C TRP A 237 17.68 -5.87 -22.04
N TRP A 238 18.23 -4.88 -22.72
CA TRP A 238 17.46 -3.92 -23.55
C TRP A 238 17.59 -4.22 -25.04
N LYS A 239 18.45 -5.19 -25.43
CA LYS A 239 18.60 -5.59 -26.83
C LYS A 239 17.23 -5.97 -27.41
N ASN A 240 16.91 -5.40 -28.58
CA ASN A 240 15.65 -5.58 -29.29
C ASN A 240 14.40 -4.99 -28.57
N ILE A 241 14.59 -4.09 -27.61
CA ILE A 241 13.51 -3.32 -27.02
C ILE A 241 13.70 -1.88 -27.47
N PRO A 242 12.76 -1.31 -28.23
CA PRO A 242 12.84 0.11 -28.65
C PRO A 242 12.94 1.04 -27.46
N GLU A 243 13.70 2.14 -27.58
CA GLU A 243 13.92 3.09 -26.49
C GLU A 243 12.59 3.71 -26.00
N GLU A 244 11.64 3.94 -26.89
CA GLU A 244 10.30 4.44 -26.57
C GLU A 244 9.46 3.44 -25.74
N ASN A 245 9.85 2.17 -25.67
CA ASN A 245 9.24 1.17 -24.80
C ASN A 245 9.89 1.12 -23.41
N LEU A 246 10.97 1.89 -23.20
CA LEU A 246 11.71 1.98 -21.95
C LEU A 246 11.54 3.34 -21.25
N SER A 247 11.70 4.43 -22.02
CA SER A 247 11.93 5.77 -21.47
C SER A 247 11.09 6.88 -22.11
N SER A 248 10.02 6.53 -22.83
CA SER A 248 9.05 7.51 -23.37
C SER A 248 8.52 8.41 -22.25
N THR A 249 8.32 9.69 -22.56
CA THR A 249 7.66 10.65 -21.67
C THR A 249 6.15 10.49 -21.64
N GLU A 250 5.58 9.92 -22.71
CA GLU A 250 4.15 9.71 -22.86
C GLU A 250 3.78 8.25 -22.64
N TYR A 251 2.70 8.04 -21.85
CA TYR A 251 2.20 6.71 -21.55
C TYR A 251 1.30 6.20 -22.68
N ASP A 252 1.78 5.17 -23.37
CA ASP A 252 1.03 4.50 -24.43
C ASP A 252 0.51 3.14 -23.94
N ILE A 253 -0.80 3.00 -23.87
CA ILE A 253 -1.47 1.76 -23.43
C ILE A 253 -1.16 0.57 -24.36
N THR A 254 -0.92 0.82 -25.64
CA THR A 254 -0.64 -0.22 -26.65
C THR A 254 0.70 -0.90 -26.43
N LYS A 255 1.62 -0.24 -25.72
CA LYS A 255 2.93 -0.79 -25.31
C LYS A 255 2.86 -1.74 -24.13
N ASN A 256 1.71 -1.87 -23.48
CA ASN A 256 1.51 -2.88 -22.45
C ASN A 256 1.10 -4.21 -23.05
N LYS A 257 1.58 -5.31 -22.49
CA LYS A 257 1.22 -6.67 -22.95
C LYS A 257 -0.29 -6.88 -23.07
N TYR A 258 -1.03 -6.45 -22.06
CA TYR A 258 -2.48 -6.66 -21.99
C TYR A 258 -3.28 -5.44 -22.43
N LYS A 259 -2.68 -4.44 -23.08
CA LYS A 259 -3.33 -3.24 -23.63
C LYS A 259 -4.24 -2.51 -22.63
N VAL A 260 -3.85 -2.50 -21.37
CA VAL A 260 -4.59 -1.87 -20.27
C VAL A 260 -3.72 -0.93 -19.47
N ARG A 261 -4.31 0.15 -18.97
CA ARG A 261 -3.62 1.08 -18.08
C ARG A 261 -3.69 0.59 -16.64
N VAL A 262 -2.53 0.49 -15.98
CA VAL A 262 -2.41 0.13 -14.57
C VAL A 262 -1.31 0.92 -13.88
N GLY A 263 -1.38 1.01 -12.56
CA GLY A 263 -0.44 1.76 -11.75
C GLY A 263 -0.92 3.17 -11.42
N THR A 264 -0.11 3.88 -10.65
CA THR A 264 -0.30 5.28 -10.24
C THR A 264 0.96 6.09 -10.55
N SER A 265 0.94 7.41 -10.35
CA SER A 265 2.07 8.28 -10.62
C SER A 265 3.24 8.09 -9.64
N LEU A 266 4.43 8.54 -10.04
CA LEU A 266 5.61 8.60 -9.17
C LEU A 266 5.35 9.49 -7.95
N ASP A 267 4.76 10.67 -8.17
CA ASP A 267 4.41 11.60 -7.08
C ASP A 267 3.51 10.94 -6.02
N PHE A 268 2.56 10.12 -6.48
CA PHE A 268 1.74 9.35 -5.54
C PHE A 268 2.60 8.37 -4.73
N TRP A 269 3.54 7.66 -5.35
CA TRP A 269 4.42 6.71 -4.65
C TRP A 269 5.36 7.42 -3.68
N GLU A 270 5.92 8.56 -4.08
CA GLU A 270 6.75 9.39 -3.21
C GLU A 270 5.95 9.95 -2.03
N SER A 271 4.73 10.45 -2.27
CA SER A 271 3.83 10.95 -1.21
C SER A 271 3.47 9.89 -0.17
N LYS A 272 3.48 8.60 -0.57
CA LYS A 272 3.24 7.45 0.33
C LYS A 272 4.52 6.93 1.01
N GLY A 273 5.67 7.51 0.70
CA GLY A 273 6.95 7.03 1.23
C GLY A 273 7.35 5.65 0.71
N TRP A 274 6.88 5.28 -0.48
CA TRP A 274 7.20 3.98 -1.08
C TRP A 274 8.51 4.01 -1.86
N ILE A 275 8.98 5.20 -2.20
CA ILE A 275 10.25 5.42 -2.91
C ILE A 275 11.38 5.56 -1.89
N ASN A 276 12.48 4.87 -2.15
CA ASN A 276 13.71 4.93 -1.38
C ASN A 276 14.75 5.73 -2.17
N GLN A 277 15.62 6.45 -1.47
CA GLN A 277 16.72 7.24 -2.08
C GLN A 277 17.65 6.37 -2.95
N SER A 278 17.86 5.09 -2.58
CA SER A 278 18.65 4.15 -3.37
C SER A 278 17.98 3.75 -4.69
N HIS A 279 16.64 3.83 -4.75
CA HIS A 279 15.85 3.39 -5.89
C HIS A 279 14.77 4.43 -6.22
N PRO A 280 15.14 5.61 -6.74
CA PRO A 280 14.20 6.72 -7.00
C PRO A 280 13.11 6.39 -8.04
N TYR A 281 13.33 5.42 -8.92
CA TYR A 281 12.30 4.90 -9.81
C TYR A 281 11.42 3.81 -9.15
N GLY A 282 11.70 3.41 -7.92
CA GLY A 282 10.89 2.49 -7.12
C GLY A 282 11.20 1.02 -7.32
N TRP A 283 10.15 0.18 -7.25
CA TRP A 283 10.22 -1.28 -7.18
C TRP A 283 11.06 -1.92 -8.30
N VAL A 284 10.83 -1.58 -9.56
CA VAL A 284 11.52 -2.27 -10.67
C VAL A 284 13.00 -1.90 -10.70
N GLN A 285 13.35 -0.66 -10.34
CA GLN A 285 14.76 -0.27 -10.19
C GLN A 285 15.44 -1.10 -9.10
N TRP A 286 14.77 -1.26 -7.94
CA TRP A 286 15.25 -2.16 -6.90
C TRP A 286 15.38 -3.60 -7.42
N TYR A 287 14.38 -4.09 -8.16
CA TYR A 287 14.38 -5.45 -8.69
C TYR A 287 15.52 -5.67 -9.69
N CYS A 288 15.81 -4.71 -10.55
CA CYS A 288 16.96 -4.75 -11.45
C CYS A 288 18.28 -4.85 -10.67
N ASP A 289 18.47 -4.02 -9.64
CA ASP A 289 19.67 -4.03 -8.81
C ASP A 289 19.79 -5.34 -8.02
N PHE A 290 18.69 -5.84 -7.46
CA PHE A 290 18.62 -7.11 -6.75
C PHE A 290 18.91 -8.30 -7.66
N PHE A 291 18.37 -8.29 -8.87
CA PHE A 291 18.57 -9.34 -9.87
C PHE A 291 20.04 -9.42 -10.34
N MET A 292 20.75 -8.30 -10.34
CA MET A 292 22.19 -8.23 -10.58
C MET A 292 23.05 -8.66 -9.39
N GLY A 293 22.44 -9.07 -8.28
CA GLY A 293 23.15 -9.48 -7.07
C GLY A 293 23.48 -8.35 -6.10
N LYS A 294 23.03 -7.11 -6.36
CA LYS A 294 23.14 -6.04 -5.36
C LYS A 294 22.17 -6.28 -4.22
N ARG A 295 22.60 -5.89 -3.01
CA ARG A 295 21.78 -6.01 -1.79
C ARG A 295 21.72 -4.68 -1.06
N SER A 296 20.58 -4.43 -0.43
CA SER A 296 20.29 -3.20 0.29
C SER A 296 19.45 -3.45 1.55
N ASP A 297 19.43 -2.49 2.46
CA ASP A 297 18.56 -2.53 3.65
C ASP A 297 17.05 -2.55 3.30
N ASP A 298 16.71 -2.34 2.03
CA ASP A 298 15.34 -2.30 1.53
C ASP A 298 14.84 -3.67 1.04
N ASP A 299 15.72 -4.66 0.91
CA ASP A 299 15.43 -5.95 0.29
C ASP A 299 14.27 -6.68 0.99
N GLU A 300 14.33 -6.83 2.30
CA GLU A 300 13.25 -7.48 3.05
C GLU A 300 11.90 -6.79 2.86
N ARG A 301 11.89 -5.45 2.85
CA ARG A 301 10.65 -4.68 2.66
C ARG A 301 10.05 -4.92 1.28
N GLN A 302 10.88 -4.89 0.23
CA GLN A 302 10.45 -5.08 -1.15
C GLN A 302 9.98 -6.52 -1.39
N ILE A 303 10.71 -7.52 -0.88
CA ILE A 303 10.33 -8.93 -0.98
C ILE A 303 9.02 -9.20 -0.23
N LYS A 304 8.85 -8.69 0.99
CA LYS A 304 7.57 -8.82 1.73
C LYS A 304 6.40 -8.16 1.00
N ARG A 305 6.63 -7.03 0.32
CA ARG A 305 5.60 -6.42 -0.55
C ARG A 305 5.26 -7.32 -1.72
N TRP A 306 6.27 -7.85 -2.41
CA TRP A 306 6.10 -8.77 -3.53
C TRP A 306 5.28 -10.00 -3.12
N GLN A 307 5.65 -10.67 -2.03
CA GLN A 307 4.94 -11.84 -1.49
C GLN A 307 3.47 -11.56 -1.22
N LYS A 308 3.14 -10.39 -0.68
CA LYS A 308 1.76 -9.97 -0.39
C LYS A 308 0.95 -9.62 -1.64
N LEU A 309 1.59 -9.26 -2.74
CA LEU A 309 0.94 -8.78 -3.95
C LEU A 309 0.91 -9.84 -5.07
N ALA A 310 2.07 -10.38 -5.43
CA ALA A 310 2.30 -11.16 -6.64
C ALA A 310 2.67 -12.63 -6.37
N GLY A 311 3.32 -12.97 -5.25
CA GLY A 311 3.70 -14.35 -4.94
C GLY A 311 2.51 -15.30 -4.84
N PHE A 312 2.76 -16.59 -4.71
CA PHE A 312 1.72 -17.64 -4.72
C PHE A 312 0.64 -17.49 -3.61
N LYS A 313 0.93 -16.73 -2.54
CA LYS A 313 -0.04 -16.28 -1.53
C LYS A 313 -0.50 -14.82 -1.73
N GLY A 314 -0.06 -14.19 -2.83
CA GLY A 314 -0.31 -12.80 -3.13
C GLY A 314 -1.78 -12.51 -3.46
N ARG A 315 -2.26 -11.35 -2.99
CA ARG A 315 -3.67 -10.97 -3.15
C ARG A 315 -4.10 -10.86 -4.62
N PHE A 316 -3.22 -10.39 -5.52
CA PHE A 316 -3.57 -10.25 -6.94
C PHE A 316 -3.58 -11.59 -7.65
N MET A 317 -2.64 -12.50 -7.33
CA MET A 317 -2.67 -13.85 -7.86
C MET A 317 -3.96 -14.57 -7.44
N ARG A 318 -4.30 -14.56 -6.17
CA ARG A 318 -5.54 -15.16 -5.66
C ARG A 318 -6.80 -14.54 -6.25
N PHE A 319 -6.81 -13.22 -6.43
CA PHE A 319 -7.92 -12.54 -7.09
C PHE A 319 -8.06 -13.00 -8.55
N LEU A 320 -6.95 -13.10 -9.30
CA LEU A 320 -6.95 -13.57 -10.67
C LEU A 320 -7.54 -14.98 -10.77
N VAL A 321 -7.05 -15.91 -9.93
CA VAL A 321 -7.59 -17.28 -9.88
C VAL A 321 -9.10 -17.28 -9.58
N THR A 322 -9.55 -16.43 -8.66
CA THR A 322 -10.98 -16.28 -8.37
C THR A 322 -11.79 -15.85 -9.60
N GLN A 323 -11.26 -14.92 -10.41
CA GLN A 323 -11.96 -14.46 -11.63
C GLN A 323 -11.97 -15.54 -12.71
N ILE A 324 -10.89 -16.30 -12.87
CA ILE A 324 -10.81 -17.43 -13.80
C ILE A 324 -11.87 -18.48 -13.44
N ILE A 325 -11.96 -18.87 -12.17
CA ILE A 325 -12.97 -19.83 -11.69
C ILE A 325 -14.40 -19.30 -11.95
N LYS A 326 -14.66 -18.03 -11.61
CA LYS A 326 -15.99 -17.42 -11.83
C LYS A 326 -16.41 -17.40 -13.28
N LYS A 327 -15.45 -17.19 -14.19
CA LYS A 327 -15.71 -17.17 -15.64
C LYS A 327 -15.64 -18.56 -16.27
N LYS A 328 -15.33 -19.61 -15.50
CA LYS A 328 -15.13 -20.98 -16.01
C LYS A 328 -14.13 -21.04 -17.17
N SER A 329 -13.11 -20.21 -17.12
CA SER A 329 -12.14 -20.03 -18.20
C SER A 329 -10.82 -20.76 -17.93
N LYS A 330 -9.94 -20.83 -18.95
CA LYS A 330 -8.60 -21.40 -18.82
C LYS A 330 -7.70 -20.46 -18.00
N TRP A 331 -6.69 -21.01 -17.33
CA TRP A 331 -5.77 -20.26 -16.47
C TRP A 331 -4.98 -19.18 -17.23
N ASP A 332 -4.70 -19.40 -18.50
CA ASP A 332 -3.94 -18.53 -19.40
C ASP A 332 -4.81 -17.60 -20.26
N ASP A 333 -6.13 -17.65 -20.13
CA ASP A 333 -7.04 -16.75 -20.84
C ASP A 333 -6.75 -15.29 -20.48
N HIS A 334 -6.22 -14.54 -21.44
CA HIS A 334 -5.78 -13.17 -21.29
C HIS A 334 -6.94 -12.17 -21.11
N ASP A 335 -8.16 -12.52 -21.53
CA ASP A 335 -9.33 -11.67 -21.41
C ASP A 335 -9.93 -11.71 -19.99
N VAL A 336 -9.49 -12.67 -19.18
CA VAL A 336 -9.84 -12.71 -17.77
C VAL A 336 -8.92 -11.77 -16.99
N SER A 337 -9.47 -10.65 -16.54
CA SER A 337 -8.81 -9.67 -15.67
C SER A 337 -7.47 -9.12 -16.22
N PRO A 338 -7.43 -8.56 -17.44
CA PRO A 338 -6.20 -8.09 -18.06
C PRO A 338 -5.46 -7.04 -17.20
N LYS A 339 -6.19 -6.18 -16.46
CA LYS A 339 -5.60 -5.24 -15.51
C LYS A 339 -4.81 -5.92 -14.41
N ILE A 340 -5.32 -7.03 -13.87
CA ILE A 340 -4.61 -7.77 -12.81
C ILE A 340 -3.40 -8.50 -13.39
N ARG A 341 -3.53 -9.07 -14.57
CA ARG A 341 -2.41 -9.70 -15.29
C ARG A 341 -1.29 -8.71 -15.56
N GLN A 342 -1.62 -7.49 -16.00
CA GLN A 342 -0.62 -6.42 -16.20
C GLN A 342 0.02 -5.97 -14.88
N VAL A 343 -0.75 -5.86 -13.80
CA VAL A 343 -0.18 -5.55 -12.47
C VAL A 343 0.79 -6.64 -12.04
N LEU A 344 0.44 -7.91 -12.15
CA LEU A 344 1.32 -9.03 -11.80
C LEU A 344 2.61 -8.98 -12.61
N GLN A 345 2.53 -8.73 -13.92
CA GLN A 345 3.70 -8.57 -14.79
C GLN A 345 4.61 -7.43 -14.31
N HIS A 346 4.05 -6.28 -13.91
CA HIS A 346 4.82 -5.18 -13.33
C HIS A 346 5.51 -5.55 -12.00
N TRP A 347 5.10 -6.65 -11.36
CA TRP A 347 5.75 -7.23 -10.18
C TRP A 347 6.63 -8.45 -10.51
N GLY A 348 7.07 -8.60 -11.77
CA GLY A 348 7.97 -9.69 -12.17
C GLY A 348 7.34 -11.08 -12.06
N TYR A 349 6.00 -11.17 -12.21
CA TYR A 349 5.26 -12.42 -12.08
C TYR A 349 4.16 -12.55 -13.13
N LYS A 350 4.00 -13.74 -13.66
CA LYS A 350 2.83 -14.18 -14.43
C LYS A 350 2.24 -15.43 -13.80
N LEU A 351 0.93 -15.58 -13.82
CA LEU A 351 0.29 -16.83 -13.38
C LEU A 351 0.79 -17.99 -14.22
N THR A 352 1.17 -19.09 -13.57
CA THR A 352 1.50 -20.37 -14.20
C THR A 352 0.43 -21.38 -13.95
N GLU A 353 0.40 -22.46 -14.74
CA GLU A 353 -0.55 -23.56 -14.55
C GLU A 353 -0.38 -24.20 -13.16
N ASP A 354 0.85 -24.43 -12.73
CA ASP A 354 1.16 -25.00 -11.41
C ASP A 354 0.63 -24.15 -10.28
N ASP A 355 0.86 -22.82 -10.35
CA ASP A 355 0.37 -21.90 -9.32
C ASP A 355 -1.17 -21.84 -9.32
N TYR A 356 -1.81 -21.97 -10.48
CA TYR A 356 -3.26 -22.07 -10.62
C TYR A 356 -3.78 -23.36 -9.99
N LYS A 357 -3.23 -24.53 -10.35
CA LYS A 357 -3.59 -25.84 -9.79
C LYS A 357 -3.39 -25.89 -8.28
N TYR A 358 -2.26 -25.35 -7.79
CA TYR A 358 -1.98 -25.25 -6.35
C TYR A 358 -3.07 -24.44 -5.62
N GLU A 359 -3.43 -23.27 -6.15
CA GLU A 359 -4.45 -22.43 -5.52
C GLU A 359 -5.85 -23.04 -5.59
N LEU A 360 -6.17 -23.80 -6.64
CA LEU A 360 -7.41 -24.59 -6.73
C LEU A 360 -7.49 -25.65 -5.63
N ASN A 361 -6.42 -26.44 -5.47
CA ASN A 361 -6.39 -27.51 -4.46
C ASN A 361 -6.45 -26.96 -3.03
N ARG A 362 -5.85 -25.79 -2.78
CA ARG A 362 -5.93 -25.11 -1.50
C ARG A 362 -7.34 -24.63 -1.13
N ARG A 363 -8.25 -24.51 -2.11
CA ARG A 363 -9.65 -24.02 -1.92
C ARG A 363 -10.65 -25.14 -1.74
N LYS A 364 -10.29 -26.36 -2.13
CA LYS A 364 -11.03 -27.58 -1.79
C LYS A 364 -10.85 -27.89 -0.31
#